data_5c342503cece49e93bd2edc26cc66b37
#
_entry.id   5c342503cece49e93bd2edc26cc66b37
#
_cell.length_a   1.000
_cell.length_b   1.000
_cell.length_c   1.000
_cell.angle_alpha   90.00
_cell.angle_beta   90.00
_cell.angle_gamma   90.00
#
_symmetry.space_group_name_H-M   'P 1'
#
loop_
_entity.id
_entity.type
_entity.pdbx_description
1 polymer ?
#
loop_
_entity_poly.entity_id
_entity_poly.type
_entity_poly.pdbx_seq_one_letter_code
_entity_poly.pdbx_strand_id
1 'polypeptide(L)'
;ILLGQAVNSDDPLLGLGGSALLQVEHGRKEGTPPPCDLARESVLHDALLGLIATGTVKSAHDCAEGGLAVALAECCISQLTARNTPRLTGASLDLGGLDGVRVDALLFGESHGRVVITTSEAEAGAAIERAKLFGVPAARIGIVNGGETLDIVIGETHFSWELIELHDVWWNTIARAMEQ
;
A
#
# COMPACT_ATOMS: atom_id res chain seq x y z
N ILE A 1 4.82 8.01 0.17
CA ILE A 1 3.72 8.77 0.79
C ILE A 1 2.47 7.91 0.71
N LEU A 2 1.71 7.82 1.79
CA LEU A 2 0.36 7.27 1.81
C LEU A 2 -0.63 8.44 1.73
N LEU A 3 -1.52 8.41 0.74
CA LEU A 3 -2.66 9.30 0.61
C LEU A 3 -3.91 8.59 1.13
N GLY A 4 -4.83 9.35 1.72
CA GLY A 4 -6.08 8.83 2.27
C GLY A 4 -5.99 8.50 3.76
N GLN A 5 -7.07 7.97 4.32
CA GLN A 5 -7.15 7.63 5.74
C GLN A 5 -6.35 6.38 6.06
N ALA A 6 -5.25 6.54 6.79
CA ALA A 6 -4.50 5.41 7.34
C ALA A 6 -5.20 4.76 8.54
N VAL A 7 -6.01 5.53 9.26
CA VAL A 7 -6.81 5.08 10.42
C VAL A 7 -8.24 5.58 10.21
N ASN A 8 -9.23 4.72 10.40
CA ASN A 8 -10.64 5.06 10.28
C ASN A 8 -11.39 4.68 11.56
N SER A 9 -11.93 5.67 12.28
CA SER A 9 -12.70 5.44 13.51
C SER A 9 -13.98 4.62 13.28
N ASP A 10 -14.54 4.70 12.08
CA ASP A 10 -15.78 4.02 11.70
C ASP A 10 -15.51 2.57 11.26
N ASP A 11 -14.25 2.25 10.95
CA ASP A 11 -13.77 0.91 10.63
C ASP A 11 -12.39 0.69 11.26
N PRO A 12 -12.32 0.34 12.56
CA PRO A 12 -11.05 0.16 13.27
C PRO A 12 -10.26 -1.06 12.79
N LEU A 13 -10.87 -1.93 12.01
CA LEU A 13 -10.23 -3.08 11.38
C LEU A 13 -9.82 -2.83 9.93
N LEU A 14 -10.02 -1.61 9.42
CA LEU A 14 -9.59 -1.17 8.09
C LEU A 14 -9.97 -2.14 6.96
N GLY A 15 -11.16 -2.73 7.03
CA GLY A 15 -11.63 -3.64 5.99
C GLY A 15 -11.03 -5.05 6.07
N LEU A 16 -10.64 -5.53 7.24
CA LEU A 16 -10.29 -6.96 7.41
C LEU A 16 -11.47 -7.91 7.16
N GLY A 17 -12.71 -7.43 7.37
CA GLY A 17 -13.91 -8.20 7.05
C GLY A 17 -14.00 -8.51 5.55
N GLY A 18 -14.06 -9.81 5.21
CA GLY A 18 -14.10 -10.27 3.81
C GLY A 18 -12.76 -10.20 3.07
N SER A 19 -11.68 -9.80 3.73
CA SER A 19 -10.36 -9.59 3.12
C SER A 19 -9.71 -10.88 2.60
N ALA A 20 -8.74 -10.72 1.71
CA ALA A 20 -7.88 -11.79 1.21
C ALA A 20 -7.13 -12.48 2.36
N LEU A 21 -6.69 -11.73 3.40
CA LEU A 21 -6.05 -12.31 4.57
C LEU A 21 -6.96 -13.34 5.28
N LEU A 22 -8.21 -13.00 5.54
CA LEU A 22 -9.16 -13.94 6.17
C LEU A 22 -9.39 -15.18 5.31
N GLN A 23 -9.44 -15.01 4.00
CA GLN A 23 -9.62 -16.12 3.07
C GLN A 23 -8.41 -17.03 3.04
N VAL A 24 -7.21 -16.47 2.92
CA VAL A 24 -5.97 -17.24 2.72
C VAL A 24 -5.53 -17.91 4.01
N GLU A 25 -5.52 -17.17 5.13
CA GLU A 25 -5.02 -17.68 6.41
C GLU A 25 -6.05 -18.50 7.20
N HIS A 26 -7.32 -18.18 7.04
CA HIS A 26 -8.38 -18.78 7.87
C HIS A 26 -9.46 -19.54 7.06
N GLY A 27 -9.41 -19.50 5.73
CA GLY A 27 -10.41 -20.13 4.87
C GLY A 27 -11.80 -19.50 5.00
N ARG A 28 -11.90 -18.25 5.48
CA ARG A 28 -13.15 -17.58 5.81
C ARG A 28 -13.45 -16.42 4.87
N LYS A 29 -14.71 -16.33 4.46
CA LYS A 29 -15.28 -15.17 3.75
C LYS A 29 -16.45 -14.65 4.59
N GLU A 30 -16.11 -13.88 5.62
CA GLU A 30 -17.09 -13.36 6.58
C GLU A 30 -16.68 -11.99 7.09
N GLY A 31 -17.56 -11.31 7.78
CA GLY A 31 -17.37 -9.98 8.32
C GLY A 31 -18.11 -8.92 7.52
N THR A 32 -18.04 -7.69 8.02
CA THR A 32 -18.69 -6.54 7.36
C THR A 32 -17.73 -5.98 6.30
N PRO A 33 -18.20 -5.73 5.07
CA PRO A 33 -17.37 -5.06 4.07
C PRO A 33 -17.02 -3.64 4.54
N PRO A 34 -15.86 -3.11 4.13
CA PRO A 34 -15.46 -1.77 4.53
C PRO A 34 -16.45 -0.72 4.02
N PRO A 35 -16.73 0.32 4.81
CA PRO A 35 -17.59 1.42 4.38
C PRO A 35 -16.92 2.18 3.24
N CYS A 36 -17.72 2.59 2.25
CA CYS A 36 -17.27 3.41 1.12
C CYS A 36 -17.96 4.78 1.17
N ASP A 37 -17.18 5.84 1.35
CA ASP A 37 -17.65 7.22 1.27
C ASP A 37 -17.30 7.82 -0.10
N LEU A 38 -18.27 7.84 -1.00
CA LEU A 38 -18.08 8.32 -2.37
C LEU A 38 -17.62 9.78 -2.46
N ALA A 39 -17.96 10.62 -1.49
CA ALA A 39 -17.52 12.00 -1.47
C ALA A 39 -16.02 12.09 -1.15
N ARG A 40 -15.53 11.31 -0.18
CA ARG A 40 -14.11 11.20 0.13
C ARG A 40 -13.31 10.59 -1.00
N GLU A 41 -13.84 9.54 -1.65
CA GLU A 41 -13.21 8.93 -2.83
C GLU A 41 -13.04 9.94 -3.96
N SER A 42 -14.08 10.71 -4.27
CA SER A 42 -14.02 11.76 -5.31
C SER A 42 -12.92 12.78 -5.01
N VAL A 43 -12.84 13.23 -3.77
CA VAL A 43 -11.81 14.22 -3.35
C VAL A 43 -10.40 13.63 -3.43
N LEU A 44 -10.22 12.37 -3.05
CA LEU A 44 -8.94 11.66 -3.17
C LEU A 44 -8.53 11.54 -4.65
N HIS A 45 -9.45 11.16 -5.52
CA HIS A 45 -9.19 11.06 -6.96
C HIS A 45 -8.79 12.41 -7.56
N ASP A 46 -9.49 13.50 -7.24
CA ASP A 46 -9.16 14.84 -7.72
C ASP A 46 -7.77 15.30 -7.25
N ALA A 47 -7.44 15.04 -5.98
CA ALA A 47 -6.12 15.35 -5.43
C ALA A 47 -5.01 14.55 -6.13
N LEU A 48 -5.21 13.24 -6.30
CA LEU A 48 -4.26 12.36 -6.97
C LEU A 48 -4.04 12.75 -8.43
N LEU A 49 -5.11 12.97 -9.18
CA LEU A 49 -5.04 13.43 -10.58
C LEU A 49 -4.32 14.76 -10.70
N GLY A 50 -4.56 15.71 -9.78
CA GLY A 50 -3.85 16.98 -9.72
C GLY A 50 -2.35 16.83 -9.48
N LEU A 51 -1.95 15.90 -8.59
CA LEU A 51 -0.54 15.59 -8.32
C LEU A 51 0.14 14.90 -9.51
N ILE A 52 -0.57 14.01 -10.21
CA ILE A 52 -0.08 13.34 -11.42
C ILE A 52 0.09 14.36 -12.55
N ALA A 53 -0.92 15.19 -12.79
CA ALA A 53 -0.92 16.20 -13.88
C ALA A 53 0.23 17.20 -13.75
N THR A 54 0.69 17.50 -12.54
CA THR A 54 1.85 18.37 -12.29
C THR A 54 3.19 17.66 -12.35
N GLY A 55 3.23 16.33 -12.58
CA GLY A 55 4.46 15.55 -12.63
C GLY A 55 5.12 15.30 -11.26
N THR A 56 4.45 15.68 -10.18
CA THR A 56 4.93 15.46 -8.81
C THR A 56 4.97 13.97 -8.46
N VAL A 57 3.93 13.22 -8.87
CA VAL A 57 3.84 11.77 -8.66
C VAL A 57 4.67 11.03 -9.71
N LYS A 58 5.53 10.12 -9.26
CA LYS A 58 6.35 9.25 -10.12
C LYS A 58 5.74 7.87 -10.30
N SER A 59 5.05 7.37 -9.28
CA SER A 59 4.23 6.16 -9.33
C SER A 59 3.07 6.28 -8.36
N ALA A 60 1.98 5.57 -8.63
CA ALA A 60 0.83 5.48 -7.76
C ALA A 60 0.30 4.04 -7.79
N HIS A 61 -0.11 3.54 -6.63
CA HIS A 61 -0.71 2.22 -6.45
C HIS A 61 -1.79 2.29 -5.37
N ASP A 62 -2.96 1.80 -5.63
CA ASP A 62 -4.04 1.71 -4.64
C ASP A 62 -3.81 0.56 -3.65
N CYS A 63 -4.32 0.73 -2.45
CA CYS A 63 -4.33 -0.34 -1.44
C CYS A 63 -5.65 -1.10 -1.57
N ALA A 64 -5.75 -1.96 -2.59
CA ALA A 64 -6.93 -2.76 -2.87
C ALA A 64 -6.83 -4.14 -2.19
N GLU A 65 -6.93 -5.21 -2.96
CA GLU A 65 -6.85 -6.59 -2.49
C GLU A 65 -5.53 -6.89 -1.80
N GLY A 66 -5.58 -7.45 -0.60
CA GLY A 66 -4.40 -7.70 0.25
C GLY A 66 -3.87 -6.49 1.02
N GLY A 67 -4.47 -5.30 0.87
CA GLY A 67 -4.19 -4.11 1.66
C GLY A 67 -2.85 -3.44 1.40
N LEU A 68 -2.38 -2.69 2.40
CA LEU A 68 -1.17 -1.87 2.28
C LEU A 68 0.11 -2.70 2.06
N ALA A 69 0.25 -3.84 2.74
CA ALA A 69 1.45 -4.66 2.63
C ALA A 69 1.62 -5.23 1.22
N VAL A 70 0.53 -5.72 0.62
CA VAL A 70 0.55 -6.24 -0.76
C VAL A 70 0.81 -5.12 -1.76
N ALA A 71 0.14 -3.97 -1.63
CA ALA A 71 0.39 -2.81 -2.49
C ALA A 71 1.86 -2.36 -2.45
N LEU A 72 2.48 -2.32 -1.26
CA LEU A 72 3.89 -2.00 -1.10
C LEU A 72 4.82 -3.06 -1.75
N ALA A 73 4.51 -4.34 -1.56
CA ALA A 73 5.25 -5.43 -2.19
C ALA A 73 5.17 -5.32 -3.72
N GLU A 74 3.98 -5.13 -4.27
CA GLU A 74 3.78 -4.97 -5.71
C GLU A 74 4.50 -3.74 -6.27
N CYS A 75 4.53 -2.61 -5.55
CA CYS A 75 5.34 -1.45 -5.91
C CYS A 75 6.84 -1.79 -6.04
N CYS A 76 7.34 -2.74 -5.25
CA CYS A 76 8.74 -3.14 -5.25
C CYS A 76 9.08 -4.18 -6.34
N ILE A 77 8.13 -5.02 -6.73
CA ILE A 77 8.35 -6.20 -7.59
C ILE A 77 7.65 -6.14 -8.94
N SER A 78 6.52 -5.43 -9.07
CA SER A 78 5.71 -5.37 -10.29
C SER A 78 6.18 -4.28 -11.23
N GLN A 79 7.19 -4.55 -12.03
CA GLN A 79 7.61 -3.63 -13.08
C GLN A 79 7.05 -4.03 -14.44
N LEU A 80 6.82 -3.06 -15.34
CA LEU A 80 6.35 -3.28 -16.71
C LEU A 80 7.21 -4.29 -17.50
N THR A 81 8.42 -4.52 -17.04
CA THR A 81 9.37 -5.48 -17.60
C THR A 81 9.55 -6.69 -16.71
N ALA A 82 8.65 -6.94 -15.76
CA ALA A 82 8.67 -8.13 -14.93
C ALA A 82 8.76 -9.37 -15.86
N ARG A 83 9.80 -10.13 -15.71
CA ARG A 83 10.15 -11.30 -16.51
C ARG A 83 11.14 -12.14 -15.68
N ASN A 84 11.81 -13.08 -16.32
CA ASN A 84 12.85 -13.89 -15.68
C ASN A 84 14.02 -13.08 -15.09
N THR A 85 14.15 -11.80 -15.46
CA THR A 85 15.13 -10.86 -14.87
C THR A 85 14.41 -9.61 -14.40
N PRO A 86 13.74 -9.63 -13.23
CA PRO A 86 13.01 -8.47 -12.72
C PRO A 86 13.97 -7.34 -12.32
N ARG A 87 13.50 -6.11 -12.45
CA ARG A 87 14.13 -4.96 -11.79
C ARG A 87 13.39 -4.73 -10.49
N LEU A 88 13.99 -5.13 -9.39
CA LEU A 88 13.45 -4.97 -8.06
C LEU A 88 13.87 -3.61 -7.49
N THR A 89 13.02 -3.04 -6.66
CA THR A 89 13.26 -1.73 -6.06
C THR A 89 12.95 -1.81 -4.56
N GLY A 90 13.97 -1.71 -3.72
CA GLY A 90 13.83 -1.79 -2.28
C GLY A 90 13.11 -0.59 -1.68
N ALA A 91 12.52 -0.80 -0.52
CA ALA A 91 11.88 0.25 0.25
C ALA A 91 12.06 0.03 1.75
N SER A 92 12.21 1.14 2.47
CA SER A 92 12.23 1.15 3.94
C SER A 92 11.13 2.07 4.44
N LEU A 93 10.20 1.50 5.22
CA LEU A 93 9.00 2.19 5.67
C LEU A 93 8.92 2.22 7.20
N ASP A 94 8.40 3.32 7.72
CA ASP A 94 8.08 3.51 9.12
C ASP A 94 6.58 3.87 9.24
N LEU A 95 5.81 2.96 9.80
CA LEU A 95 4.38 3.11 10.03
C LEU A 95 4.06 3.37 11.51
N GLY A 96 5.07 3.65 12.34
CA GLY A 96 4.90 3.91 13.77
C GLY A 96 4.05 5.14 14.11
N GLY A 97 3.90 6.07 13.17
CA GLY A 97 2.96 7.19 13.31
C GLY A 97 1.48 6.83 13.11
N LEU A 98 1.17 5.56 12.85
CA LEU A 98 -0.19 5.04 12.63
C LEU A 98 -0.66 4.19 13.83
N ASP A 99 -0.27 4.60 15.03
CA ASP A 99 -0.59 3.92 16.29
C ASP A 99 -2.10 3.83 16.54
N GLY A 100 -2.51 2.78 17.25
CA GLY A 100 -3.91 2.56 17.64
C GLY A 100 -4.68 1.64 16.70
N VAL A 101 -4.06 1.14 15.63
CA VAL A 101 -4.63 0.11 14.75
C VAL A 101 -3.90 -1.20 14.97
N ARG A 102 -4.62 -2.31 14.94
CA ARG A 102 -4.00 -3.65 14.96
C ARG A 102 -3.06 -3.79 13.74
N VAL A 103 -1.91 -4.40 13.93
CA VAL A 103 -0.88 -4.56 12.90
C VAL A 103 -1.41 -5.28 11.65
N ASP A 104 -2.19 -6.34 11.85
CA ASP A 104 -2.82 -7.08 10.76
C ASP A 104 -3.85 -6.22 9.98
N ALA A 105 -4.63 -5.41 10.67
CA ALA A 105 -5.58 -4.49 10.05
C ALA A 105 -4.84 -3.38 9.27
N LEU A 106 -3.77 -2.83 9.82
CA LEU A 106 -2.97 -1.81 9.14
C LEU A 106 -2.34 -2.34 7.85
N LEU A 107 -1.77 -3.55 7.90
CA LEU A 107 -1.03 -4.16 6.79
C LEU A 107 -1.95 -4.79 5.74
N PHE A 108 -3.00 -5.49 6.16
CA PHE A 108 -3.82 -6.34 5.30
C PHE A 108 -5.31 -5.96 5.24
N GLY A 109 -5.70 -4.88 5.91
CA GLY A 109 -7.05 -4.36 5.78
C GLY A 109 -7.27 -3.79 4.37
N GLU A 110 -8.44 -4.03 3.79
CA GLU A 110 -8.81 -3.67 2.41
C GLU A 110 -9.78 -2.47 2.39
N SER A 111 -9.59 -1.50 3.29
CA SER A 111 -10.42 -0.29 3.29
C SER A 111 -10.19 0.57 2.06
N HIS A 112 -11.27 1.21 1.59
CA HIS A 112 -11.23 2.15 0.47
C HIS A 112 -10.40 3.41 0.75
N GLY A 113 -10.07 4.14 -0.30
CA GLY A 113 -9.54 5.50 -0.20
C GLY A 113 -8.10 5.57 0.30
N ARG A 114 -7.26 4.57 0.00
CA ARG A 114 -5.83 4.59 0.30
C ARG A 114 -4.99 4.36 -0.95
N VAL A 115 -4.03 5.25 -1.19
CA VAL A 115 -3.13 5.18 -2.35
C VAL A 115 -1.70 5.43 -1.91
N VAL A 116 -0.79 4.54 -2.28
CA VAL A 116 0.65 4.74 -2.12
C VAL A 116 1.18 5.49 -3.34
N ILE A 117 1.88 6.60 -3.11
CA ILE A 117 2.55 7.33 -4.18
C ILE A 117 4.05 7.48 -3.90
N THR A 118 4.83 7.61 -4.97
CA THR A 118 6.22 8.03 -4.87
C THR A 118 6.41 9.42 -5.48
N THR A 119 7.33 10.19 -4.90
CA THR A 119 7.74 11.52 -5.38
C THR A 119 9.26 11.63 -5.29
N SER A 120 9.83 12.70 -5.83
CA SER A 120 11.19 13.07 -5.48
C SER A 120 11.24 13.57 -4.02
N GLU A 121 12.39 13.45 -3.37
CA GLU A 121 12.61 13.96 -2.01
C GLU A 121 12.27 15.46 -1.91
N ALA A 122 12.66 16.24 -2.91
CA ALA A 122 12.42 17.68 -2.94
C ALA A 122 10.91 18.04 -3.05
N GLU A 123 10.10 17.18 -3.63
CA GLU A 123 8.66 17.40 -3.85
C GLU A 123 7.78 16.78 -2.77
N ALA A 124 8.34 15.92 -1.91
CA ALA A 124 7.56 15.16 -0.94
C ALA A 124 6.72 16.03 0.01
N GLY A 125 7.33 17.08 0.55
CA GLY A 125 6.62 18.03 1.42
C GLY A 125 5.50 18.78 0.69
N ALA A 126 5.78 19.26 -0.52
CA ALA A 126 4.79 19.96 -1.32
C ALA A 126 3.61 19.05 -1.74
N ALA A 127 3.89 17.78 -2.04
CA ALA A 127 2.86 16.79 -2.36
C ALA A 127 1.91 16.57 -1.18
N ILE A 128 2.44 16.41 0.04
CA ILE A 128 1.67 16.23 1.26
C ILE A 128 0.80 17.45 1.54
N GLU A 129 1.38 18.67 1.51
CA GLU A 129 0.63 19.89 1.74
C GLU A 129 -0.46 20.11 0.70
N ARG A 130 -0.19 19.78 -0.56
CA ARG A 130 -1.17 19.90 -1.63
C ARG A 130 -2.34 18.92 -1.45
N ALA A 131 -2.08 17.67 -1.06
CA ALA A 131 -3.14 16.71 -0.73
C ALA A 131 -4.02 17.23 0.42
N LYS A 132 -3.40 17.77 1.48
CA LYS A 132 -4.12 18.37 2.61
C LYS A 132 -4.99 19.56 2.22
N LEU A 133 -4.58 20.38 1.24
CA LEU A 133 -5.41 21.49 0.73
C LEU A 133 -6.70 21.00 0.05
N PHE A 134 -6.68 19.80 -0.52
CA PHE A 134 -7.89 19.12 -1.02
C PHE A 134 -8.70 18.45 0.10
N GLY A 135 -8.22 18.46 1.35
CA GLY A 135 -8.85 17.74 2.46
C GLY A 135 -8.49 16.25 2.51
N VAL A 136 -7.46 15.81 1.76
CA VAL A 136 -6.99 14.44 1.75
C VAL A 136 -5.87 14.28 2.78
N PRO A 137 -6.01 13.39 3.78
CA PRO A 137 -4.91 13.03 4.66
C PRO A 137 -3.72 12.50 3.84
N ALA A 138 -2.52 12.89 4.21
CA ALA A 138 -1.31 12.45 3.55
C ALA A 138 -0.16 12.36 4.56
N ALA A 139 0.59 11.27 4.51
CA ALA A 139 1.73 11.04 5.38
C ALA A 139 2.91 10.45 4.60
N ARG A 140 4.13 10.91 4.91
CA ARG A 140 5.34 10.22 4.47
C ARG A 140 5.46 8.95 5.31
N ILE A 141 5.52 7.81 4.64
CA ILE A 141 5.60 6.49 5.27
C ILE A 141 6.97 5.81 5.06
N GLY A 142 7.87 6.41 4.28
CA GLY A 142 9.18 5.83 4.06
C GLY A 142 9.90 6.37 2.83
N ILE A 143 10.89 5.61 2.40
CA ILE A 143 11.75 5.91 1.25
C ILE A 143 11.90 4.70 0.34
N VAL A 144 12.00 4.97 -0.96
CA VAL A 144 12.46 3.99 -1.95
C VAL A 144 13.98 4.02 -1.96
N ASN A 145 14.61 2.86 -1.97
CA ASN A 145 16.06 2.72 -1.93
C ASN A 145 16.55 1.73 -3.01
N GLY A 146 17.86 1.57 -3.13
CA GLY A 146 18.47 0.62 -4.07
C GLY A 146 18.73 -0.77 -3.46
N GLY A 147 18.11 -1.08 -2.31
CA GLY A 147 18.25 -2.36 -1.62
C GLY A 147 17.47 -3.50 -2.28
N GLU A 148 17.61 -4.68 -1.73
CA GLU A 148 16.97 -5.91 -2.20
C GLU A 148 15.86 -6.37 -1.26
N THR A 149 15.47 -5.53 -0.28
CA THR A 149 14.47 -5.84 0.74
C THR A 149 13.32 -4.84 0.74
N LEU A 150 12.16 -5.30 1.17
CA LEU A 150 11.05 -4.50 1.66
C LEU A 150 11.07 -4.56 3.19
N ASP A 151 11.39 -3.44 3.82
CA ASP A 151 11.47 -3.31 5.26
C ASP A 151 10.34 -2.44 5.78
N ILE A 152 9.59 -2.93 6.78
CA ILE A 152 8.49 -2.19 7.43
C ILE A 152 8.69 -2.21 8.94
N VAL A 153 8.72 -1.04 9.56
CA VAL A 153 8.76 -0.85 11.01
C VAL A 153 7.40 -0.35 11.50
N ILE A 154 6.87 -0.99 12.54
CA ILE A 154 5.62 -0.59 13.22
C ILE A 154 5.88 -0.62 14.73
N GLY A 155 6.08 0.52 15.35
CA GLY A 155 6.51 0.59 16.74
C GLY A 155 7.83 -0.14 16.97
N GLU A 156 7.81 -1.18 17.80
CA GLU A 156 9.01 -2.01 18.07
C GLU A 156 9.13 -3.23 17.13
N THR A 157 8.15 -3.45 16.26
CA THR A 157 8.12 -4.61 15.36
C THR A 157 8.75 -4.26 14.03
N HIS A 158 9.66 -5.11 13.56
CA HIS A 158 10.31 -4.99 12.25
C HIS A 158 10.00 -6.20 11.39
N PHE A 159 9.51 -5.95 10.19
CA PHE A 159 9.29 -6.94 9.15
C PHE A 159 10.28 -6.68 8.02
N SER A 160 10.85 -7.73 7.45
CA SER A 160 11.76 -7.65 6.31
C SER A 160 11.51 -8.84 5.38
N TRP A 161 11.41 -8.56 4.08
CA TRP A 161 11.24 -9.57 3.04
C TRP A 161 12.22 -9.34 1.90
N GLU A 162 12.84 -10.42 1.45
CA GLU A 162 13.66 -10.42 0.25
C GLU A 162 12.77 -10.23 -0.99
N LEU A 163 13.07 -9.22 -1.81
CA LEU A 163 12.25 -8.90 -2.98
C LEU A 163 12.26 -10.02 -4.02
N ILE A 164 13.36 -10.76 -4.12
CA ILE A 164 13.45 -11.88 -5.05
C ILE A 164 12.48 -13.00 -4.69
N GLU A 165 12.28 -13.26 -3.39
CA GLU A 165 11.32 -14.25 -2.90
C GLU A 165 9.88 -13.79 -3.12
N LEU A 166 9.58 -12.53 -2.84
CA LEU A 166 8.27 -11.93 -3.12
C LEU A 166 7.94 -11.98 -4.61
N HIS A 167 8.91 -11.62 -5.46
CA HIS A 167 8.75 -11.68 -6.92
C HIS A 167 8.52 -13.11 -7.40
N ASP A 168 9.25 -14.10 -6.87
CA ASP A 168 9.11 -15.49 -7.26
C ASP A 168 7.72 -16.04 -6.94
N VAL A 169 7.21 -15.74 -5.75
CA VAL A 169 5.83 -16.11 -5.36
C VAL A 169 4.81 -15.42 -6.28
N TRP A 170 4.95 -14.12 -6.51
CA TRP A 170 4.01 -13.35 -7.33
C TRP A 170 4.02 -13.78 -8.80
N TRP A 171 5.21 -13.97 -9.40
CA TRP A 171 5.38 -14.27 -10.83
C TRP A 171 5.08 -15.72 -11.19
N ASN A 172 5.53 -16.67 -10.37
CA ASN A 172 5.51 -18.08 -10.71
C ASN A 172 4.30 -18.85 -10.15
N THR A 173 3.43 -18.23 -9.36
CA THR A 173 2.30 -18.94 -8.72
C THR A 173 1.38 -19.62 -9.73
N ILE A 174 0.99 -18.93 -10.80
CA ILE A 174 0.08 -19.49 -11.82
C ILE A 174 0.76 -20.64 -12.55
N ALA A 175 2.03 -20.47 -12.97
CA ALA A 175 2.76 -21.51 -13.67
C ALA A 175 2.86 -22.79 -12.80
N ARG A 176 3.23 -22.63 -11.53
CA ARG A 176 3.31 -23.75 -10.57
C ARG A 176 1.96 -24.45 -10.33
N ALA A 177 0.87 -23.70 -10.30
CA ALA A 177 -0.46 -24.26 -10.14
C ALA A 177 -0.92 -25.06 -11.38
N MET A 178 -0.40 -24.73 -12.57
CA MET A 178 -0.72 -25.44 -13.81
C MET A 178 0.12 -26.69 -14.03
N GLU A 179 1.21 -26.88 -13.29
CA GLU A 179 2.08 -28.06 -13.36
C GLU A 179 1.65 -29.20 -12.42
N GLN A 180 0.68 -28.95 -11.53
CA GLN A 180 0.09 -29.92 -10.59
C GLN A 180 -1.15 -30.60 -11.21
#